data_de37fcb081f19af0d0b4e651deb3ca2b
#
_entry.id   de37fcb081f19af0d0b4e651deb3ca2b
#
_cell.length_a   1.000
_cell.length_b   1.000
_cell.length_c   1.000
_cell.angle_alpha   90.00
_cell.angle_beta   90.00
_cell.angle_gamma   90.00
#
_symmetry.space_group_name_H-M   'P 1'
#
loop_
_entity.id
_entity.type
_entity.pdbx_description
1 polymer ?
#
loop_
_entity_poly.entity_id
_entity_poly.type
_entity_poly.pdbx_seq_one_letter_code
_entity_poly.pdbx_strand_id
1 'polypeptide(L)'
;MRASSASAAAPSPASSGSPASSGSPADLVREFHRTFGLDARSAPARVAPELAAHRGELLAEEAAEVAEVAVEGPLDRLAHELADVVYVAYGTALVHGIDLDEVIAEIHRSNMTKIGPGGRISRRADGKVLKGDHYEAPDVRAVLRGQGWDPAED
;
A
#
# COMPACT_ATOMS: atom_id res chain seq x y z
N MET A 1 63.85 31.62 -15.36
CA MET A 1 63.00 30.48 -15.85
C MET A 1 62.07 30.03 -14.73
N ARG A 2 60.81 30.36 -14.84
CA ARG A 2 59.78 29.93 -13.88
C ARG A 2 58.94 28.88 -14.58
N ALA A 3 58.91 27.69 -13.99
CA ALA A 3 58.01 26.61 -14.41
C ALA A 3 56.66 26.78 -13.71
N SER A 4 55.62 26.97 -14.52
CA SER A 4 54.25 27.05 -14.11
C SER A 4 53.68 25.64 -13.96
N SER A 5 53.33 25.22 -12.76
CA SER A 5 52.63 23.95 -12.53
C SER A 5 51.13 24.18 -12.64
N ALA A 6 50.52 23.67 -13.70
CA ALA A 6 49.08 23.64 -13.85
C ALA A 6 48.52 22.53 -12.99
N SER A 7 47.69 22.89 -12.02
CA SER A 7 46.89 21.98 -11.20
C SER A 7 45.66 21.57 -12.00
N ALA A 8 45.58 20.28 -12.37
CA ALA A 8 44.41 19.70 -13.00
C ALA A 8 43.34 19.42 -11.92
N ALA A 9 42.19 20.10 -12.00
CA ALA A 9 41.03 19.82 -11.19
C ALA A 9 40.39 18.49 -11.61
N ALA A 10 40.19 17.59 -10.67
CA ALA A 10 39.49 16.35 -10.88
C ALA A 10 37.97 16.62 -11.12
N PRO A 11 37.33 15.89 -12.04
CA PRO A 11 35.89 16.02 -12.23
C PRO A 11 35.12 15.50 -11.04
N SER A 12 34.17 16.29 -10.53
CA SER A 12 33.19 15.87 -9.54
C SER A 12 32.34 14.72 -10.07
N PRO A 13 32.01 13.70 -9.22
CA PRO A 13 31.11 12.64 -9.66
C PRO A 13 29.72 13.22 -9.89
N ALA A 14 29.21 13.02 -11.09
CA ALA A 14 27.84 13.34 -11.42
C ALA A 14 26.90 12.51 -10.55
N SER A 15 26.07 13.20 -9.77
CA SER A 15 24.97 12.62 -9.02
C SER A 15 23.96 12.05 -10.03
N SER A 16 24.05 10.75 -10.29
CA SER A 16 23.02 10.02 -11.01
C SER A 16 21.85 9.74 -10.06
N GLY A 17 21.08 10.77 -9.78
CA GLY A 17 19.74 10.61 -9.19
C GLY A 17 18.86 9.93 -10.25
N SER A 18 18.57 8.65 -10.10
CA SER A 18 17.47 8.03 -10.81
C SER A 18 16.22 8.87 -10.57
N PRO A 19 15.41 9.20 -11.60
CA PRO A 19 14.14 9.86 -11.35
C PRO A 19 13.31 8.96 -10.45
N ALA A 20 12.90 9.50 -9.30
CA ALA A 20 11.95 8.83 -8.44
C ALA A 20 10.72 8.50 -9.29
N SER A 21 10.38 7.23 -9.38
CA SER A 21 9.17 6.77 -10.06
C SER A 21 7.97 7.52 -9.47
N SER A 22 7.28 8.32 -10.28
CA SER A 22 6.16 9.17 -9.83
C SER A 22 4.82 8.44 -9.87
N GLY A 23 4.83 7.12 -9.80
CA GLY A 23 3.64 6.28 -9.80
C GLY A 23 2.90 6.23 -8.46
N SER A 24 1.64 5.82 -8.48
CA SER A 24 0.90 5.45 -7.27
C SER A 24 1.57 4.24 -6.58
N PRO A 25 1.30 3.97 -5.28
CA PRO A 25 1.78 2.75 -4.63
C PRO A 25 1.45 1.48 -5.45
N ALA A 26 0.25 1.41 -6.03
CA ALA A 26 -0.14 0.30 -6.90
C ALA A 26 0.79 0.15 -8.12
N ASP A 27 1.16 1.27 -8.76
CA ASP A 27 2.05 1.26 -9.93
C ASP A 27 3.46 0.81 -9.58
N LEU A 28 4.00 1.31 -8.46
CA LEU A 28 5.33 0.95 -7.96
C LEU A 28 5.42 -0.55 -7.65
N VAL A 29 4.44 -1.08 -6.96
CA VAL A 29 4.40 -2.51 -6.60
C VAL A 29 4.17 -3.37 -7.85
N ARG A 30 3.36 -2.93 -8.81
CA ARG A 30 3.18 -3.63 -10.09
C ARG A 30 4.46 -3.65 -10.90
N GLU A 31 5.22 -2.56 -10.92
CA GLU A 31 6.55 -2.50 -11.55
C GLU A 31 7.51 -3.51 -10.91
N PHE A 32 7.53 -3.58 -9.59
CA PHE A 32 8.33 -4.55 -8.85
C PHE A 32 7.97 -5.99 -9.22
N HIS A 33 6.69 -6.36 -9.15
CA HIS A 33 6.22 -7.71 -9.50
C HIS A 33 6.63 -8.08 -10.93
N ARG A 34 6.44 -7.17 -11.89
CA ARG A 34 6.84 -7.40 -13.29
C ARG A 34 8.35 -7.56 -13.44
N THR A 35 9.15 -6.73 -12.75
CA THR A 35 10.61 -6.73 -12.85
C THR A 35 11.22 -8.01 -12.29
N PHE A 36 10.65 -8.51 -11.18
CA PHE A 36 11.15 -9.70 -10.50
C PHE A 36 10.40 -10.99 -10.86
N GLY A 37 9.49 -10.94 -11.84
CA GLY A 37 8.75 -12.11 -12.29
C GLY A 37 7.83 -12.71 -11.23
N LEU A 38 7.28 -11.87 -10.35
CA LEU A 38 6.32 -12.30 -9.33
C LEU A 38 4.91 -12.37 -9.89
N ASP A 39 4.08 -13.21 -9.27
CA ASP A 39 2.69 -13.39 -9.66
C ASP A 39 1.91 -12.07 -9.62
N ALA A 40 1.12 -11.85 -10.67
CA ALA A 40 0.12 -10.79 -10.76
C ALA A 40 -1.02 -11.27 -11.66
N ARG A 41 -2.25 -11.09 -11.21
CA ARG A 41 -3.46 -11.46 -11.96
C ARG A 41 -4.14 -10.22 -12.50
N SER A 42 -4.93 -10.40 -13.56
CA SER A 42 -5.70 -9.33 -14.21
C SER A 42 -7.15 -9.25 -13.72
N ALA A 43 -7.63 -10.26 -13.01
CA ALA A 43 -8.97 -10.29 -12.42
C ALA A 43 -8.92 -10.99 -11.06
N PRO A 44 -9.80 -10.59 -10.13
CA PRO A 44 -9.83 -11.14 -8.78
C PRO A 44 -10.16 -12.64 -8.80
N ALA A 45 -9.31 -13.42 -8.11
CA ALA A 45 -9.52 -14.85 -7.89
C ALA A 45 -8.73 -15.31 -6.67
N ARG A 46 -9.14 -16.44 -6.10
CA ARG A 46 -8.32 -17.13 -5.10
C ARG A 46 -7.05 -17.67 -5.73
N VAL A 47 -5.99 -17.70 -4.96
CA VAL A 47 -4.72 -18.33 -5.33
C VAL A 47 -4.56 -19.66 -4.58
N ALA A 48 -3.53 -20.44 -4.94
CA ALA A 48 -3.20 -21.66 -4.22
C ALA A 48 -3.05 -21.39 -2.71
N PRO A 49 -3.54 -22.30 -1.84
CA PRO A 49 -3.52 -22.09 -0.38
C PRO A 49 -2.13 -21.78 0.18
N GLU A 50 -1.10 -22.41 -0.37
CA GLU A 50 0.29 -22.20 0.04
C GLU A 50 0.75 -20.77 -0.26
N LEU A 51 0.40 -20.25 -1.43
CA LEU A 51 0.72 -18.88 -1.81
C LEU A 51 -0.08 -17.87 -0.96
N ALA A 52 -1.36 -18.15 -0.72
CA ALA A 52 -2.20 -17.31 0.14
C ALA A 52 -1.65 -17.27 1.58
N ALA A 53 -1.24 -18.41 2.13
CA ALA A 53 -0.64 -18.50 3.45
C ALA A 53 0.66 -17.69 3.52
N HIS A 54 1.57 -17.89 2.57
CA HIS A 54 2.82 -17.14 2.51
C HIS A 54 2.59 -15.62 2.43
N ARG A 55 1.64 -15.14 1.60
CA ARG A 55 1.29 -13.71 1.54
C ARG A 55 0.73 -13.19 2.86
N GLY A 56 -0.04 -14.02 3.58
CA GLY A 56 -0.54 -13.70 4.91
C GLY A 56 0.57 -13.60 5.97
N GLU A 57 1.54 -14.50 5.92
CA GLU A 57 2.72 -14.49 6.80
C GLU A 57 3.55 -13.23 6.60
N LEU A 58 3.87 -12.85 5.36
CA LEU A 58 4.60 -11.62 5.05
C LEU A 58 3.87 -10.39 5.63
N LEU A 59 2.56 -10.27 5.42
CA LEU A 59 1.80 -9.14 5.95
C LEU A 59 1.78 -9.10 7.48
N ALA A 60 1.74 -10.26 8.14
CA ALA A 60 1.79 -10.36 9.59
C ALA A 60 3.17 -9.97 10.15
N GLU A 61 4.25 -10.32 9.44
CA GLU A 61 5.61 -9.94 9.78
C GLU A 61 5.78 -8.41 9.76
N GLU A 62 5.44 -7.75 8.66
CA GLU A 62 5.52 -6.30 8.53
C GLU A 62 4.64 -5.57 9.58
N ALA A 63 3.45 -6.08 9.85
CA ALA A 63 2.59 -5.51 10.88
C ALA A 63 3.19 -5.66 12.30
N ALA A 64 3.91 -6.73 12.58
CA ALA A 64 4.60 -6.93 13.85
C ALA A 64 5.77 -5.95 13.99
N GLU A 65 6.54 -5.70 12.93
CA GLU A 65 7.64 -4.73 12.92
C GLU A 65 7.15 -3.30 13.19
N VAL A 66 6.00 -2.89 12.60
CA VAL A 66 5.34 -1.64 12.97
C VAL A 66 5.03 -1.59 14.46
N ALA A 67 4.48 -2.67 15.04
CA ALA A 67 4.12 -2.70 16.45
C ALA A 67 5.34 -2.57 17.37
N GLU A 68 6.48 -3.13 17.00
CA GLU A 68 7.73 -3.00 17.76
C GLU A 68 8.23 -1.55 17.83
N VAL A 69 8.12 -0.80 16.74
CA VAL A 69 8.70 0.55 16.65
C VAL A 69 7.73 1.67 16.98
N ALA A 70 6.42 1.39 16.98
CA ALA A 70 5.36 2.40 17.06
C ALA A 70 5.39 3.24 18.35
N VAL A 71 5.85 2.69 19.47
CA VAL A 71 5.81 3.38 20.77
C VAL A 71 7.10 4.15 21.05
N GLU A 72 8.25 3.54 20.84
CA GLU A 72 9.55 4.08 21.28
C GLU A 72 10.60 4.10 20.16
N GLY A 73 10.28 3.59 18.97
CA GLY A 73 11.22 3.53 17.85
C GLY A 73 11.46 4.90 17.19
N PRO A 74 12.57 5.03 16.43
CA PRO A 74 12.85 6.22 15.64
C PRO A 74 11.78 6.42 14.56
N LEU A 75 11.45 7.69 14.25
CA LEU A 75 10.38 8.03 13.30
C LEU A 75 10.66 7.54 11.87
N ASP A 76 11.92 7.57 11.45
CA ASP A 76 12.34 7.06 10.14
C ASP A 76 12.13 5.54 10.02
N ARG A 77 12.41 4.79 11.10
CA ARG A 77 12.12 3.37 11.13
C ARG A 77 10.61 3.11 11.11
N LEU A 78 9.82 3.84 11.90
CA LEU A 78 8.36 3.72 11.84
C LEU A 78 7.82 4.02 10.43
N ALA A 79 8.37 5.03 9.74
CA ALA A 79 7.96 5.35 8.38
C ALA A 79 8.32 4.23 7.39
N HIS A 80 9.46 3.56 7.57
CA HIS A 80 9.87 2.39 6.80
C HIS A 80 8.87 1.25 6.96
N GLU A 81 8.66 0.78 8.19
CA GLU A 81 7.79 -0.37 8.46
C GLU A 81 6.32 -0.12 8.01
N LEU A 82 5.82 1.10 8.15
CA LEU A 82 4.52 1.47 7.59
C LEU A 82 4.46 1.39 6.07
N ALA A 83 5.55 1.74 5.38
CA ALA A 83 5.64 1.62 3.93
C ALA A 83 5.66 0.15 3.50
N ASP A 84 6.38 -0.72 4.23
CA ASP A 84 6.47 -2.15 3.93
C ASP A 84 5.12 -2.85 4.13
N VAL A 85 4.36 -2.53 5.18
CA VAL A 85 2.98 -3.02 5.34
C VAL A 85 2.13 -2.67 4.11
N VAL A 86 2.19 -1.42 3.65
CA VAL A 86 1.43 -0.98 2.47
C VAL A 86 1.91 -1.69 1.21
N TYR A 87 3.23 -1.81 1.04
CA TYR A 87 3.85 -2.47 -0.11
C TYR A 87 3.45 -3.94 -0.22
N VAL A 88 3.52 -4.68 0.88
CA VAL A 88 3.12 -6.09 0.94
C VAL A 88 1.61 -6.24 0.75
N ALA A 89 0.77 -5.31 1.27
CA ALA A 89 -0.67 -5.32 1.05
C ALA A 89 -1.02 -5.16 -0.44
N TYR A 90 -0.41 -4.20 -1.14
CA TYR A 90 -0.60 -4.05 -2.59
C TYR A 90 -0.08 -5.25 -3.37
N GLY A 91 1.08 -5.81 -3.00
CA GLY A 91 1.60 -7.04 -3.61
C GLY A 91 0.66 -8.22 -3.43
N THR A 92 0.04 -8.36 -2.27
CA THR A 92 -0.95 -9.39 -1.99
C THR A 92 -2.20 -9.20 -2.86
N ALA A 93 -2.68 -7.96 -2.98
CA ALA A 93 -3.80 -7.63 -3.86
C ALA A 93 -3.50 -7.99 -5.33
N LEU A 94 -2.32 -7.63 -5.84
CA LEU A 94 -1.89 -7.98 -7.20
C LEU A 94 -1.84 -9.49 -7.45
N VAL A 95 -1.33 -10.26 -6.50
CA VAL A 95 -1.30 -11.73 -6.58
C VAL A 95 -2.70 -12.31 -6.71
N HIS A 96 -3.69 -11.71 -6.04
CA HIS A 96 -5.10 -12.08 -6.15
C HIS A 96 -5.84 -11.39 -7.30
N GLY A 97 -5.21 -10.49 -8.06
CA GLY A 97 -5.83 -9.73 -9.15
C GLY A 97 -6.80 -8.65 -8.71
N ILE A 98 -6.69 -8.19 -7.45
CA ILE A 98 -7.55 -7.17 -6.86
C ILE A 98 -6.97 -5.78 -7.17
N ASP A 99 -7.77 -4.89 -7.76
CA ASP A 99 -7.48 -3.45 -7.76
C ASP A 99 -7.82 -2.90 -6.37
N LEU A 100 -6.75 -2.75 -5.56
CA LEU A 100 -6.90 -2.33 -4.17
C LEU A 100 -7.28 -0.84 -4.05
N ASP A 101 -6.92 0.00 -5.02
CA ASP A 101 -7.29 1.42 -5.02
C ASP A 101 -8.82 1.59 -5.10
N GLU A 102 -9.50 0.82 -5.96
CA GLU A 102 -10.96 0.84 -6.04
C GLU A 102 -11.62 0.33 -4.75
N VAL A 103 -11.04 -0.71 -4.13
CA VAL A 103 -11.54 -1.21 -2.84
C VAL A 103 -11.35 -0.16 -1.74
N ILE A 104 -10.19 0.50 -1.69
CA ILE A 104 -9.93 1.59 -0.73
C ILE A 104 -10.90 2.76 -0.95
N ALA A 105 -11.19 3.12 -2.21
CA ALA A 105 -12.15 4.17 -2.54
C ALA A 105 -13.55 3.84 -1.99
N GLU A 106 -14.01 2.60 -2.13
CA GLU A 106 -15.29 2.16 -1.57
C GLU A 106 -15.29 2.14 -0.04
N ILE A 107 -14.21 1.67 0.59
CA ILE A 107 -14.04 1.76 2.05
C ILE A 107 -14.07 3.21 2.51
N HIS A 108 -13.43 4.12 1.78
CA HIS A 108 -13.44 5.55 2.09
C HIS A 108 -14.86 6.11 1.96
N ARG A 109 -15.57 5.85 0.86
CA ARG A 109 -16.97 6.25 0.66
C ARG A 109 -17.83 5.83 1.85
N SER A 110 -17.75 4.55 2.23
CA SER A 110 -18.47 4.01 3.37
C SER A 110 -18.09 4.72 4.68
N ASN A 111 -16.82 4.96 4.93
CA ASN A 111 -16.35 5.66 6.13
C ASN A 111 -16.89 7.09 6.22
N MET A 112 -17.05 7.79 5.10
CA MET A 112 -17.60 9.14 5.08
C MET A 112 -19.10 9.17 5.44
N THR A 113 -19.84 8.08 5.26
CA THR A 113 -21.23 7.98 5.71
C THR A 113 -21.42 7.88 7.25
N LYS A 114 -20.31 7.79 8.01
CA LYS A 114 -20.34 7.90 9.48
C LYS A 114 -20.67 9.31 9.96
N ILE A 115 -20.62 10.31 9.09
CA ILE A 115 -21.02 11.68 9.39
C ILE A 115 -22.55 11.71 9.49
N GLY A 116 -23.07 12.05 10.66
CA GLY A 116 -24.50 12.17 10.89
C GLY A 116 -25.09 13.48 10.35
N PRO A 117 -26.43 13.65 10.45
CA PRO A 117 -27.12 14.85 10.02
C PRO A 117 -26.54 16.12 10.65
N GLY A 118 -26.39 17.16 9.83
CA GLY A 118 -25.79 18.43 10.27
C GLY A 118 -24.29 18.35 10.59
N GLY A 119 -23.57 17.32 10.06
CA GLY A 119 -22.12 17.17 10.24
C GLY A 119 -21.73 16.60 11.61
N ARG A 120 -22.66 16.03 12.36
CA ARG A 120 -22.37 15.45 13.69
C ARG A 120 -21.53 14.19 13.58
N ILE A 121 -20.48 14.12 14.40
CA ILE A 121 -19.60 12.96 14.51
C ILE A 121 -19.70 12.39 15.93
N SER A 122 -20.15 11.15 16.02
CA SER A 122 -20.16 10.40 17.28
C SER A 122 -18.85 9.64 17.44
N ARG A 123 -18.26 9.70 18.64
CA ARG A 123 -16.99 9.04 18.95
C ARG A 123 -17.11 8.19 20.21
N ARG A 124 -16.38 7.09 20.24
CA ARG A 124 -16.13 6.31 21.45
C ARG A 124 -15.08 7.04 22.32
N ALA A 125 -14.95 6.65 23.59
CA ALA A 125 -14.01 7.27 24.54
C ALA A 125 -12.55 7.25 24.09
N ASP A 126 -12.15 6.25 23.30
CA ASP A 126 -10.83 6.10 22.69
C ASP A 126 -10.65 6.92 21.38
N GLY A 127 -11.63 7.76 21.03
CA GLY A 127 -11.61 8.59 19.81
C GLY A 127 -12.13 7.93 18.55
N LYS A 128 -12.44 6.62 18.57
CA LYS A 128 -12.97 5.91 17.39
C LYS A 128 -14.30 6.49 16.94
N VAL A 129 -14.38 6.87 15.65
CA VAL A 129 -15.63 7.34 15.04
C VAL A 129 -16.62 6.17 14.95
N LEU A 130 -17.82 6.39 15.50
CA LEU A 130 -18.89 5.41 15.53
C LEU A 130 -19.76 5.49 14.27
N LYS A 131 -20.41 4.37 13.96
CA LYS A 131 -21.45 4.30 12.93
C LYS A 131 -22.71 4.98 13.44
N GLY A 132 -23.26 5.92 12.68
CA GLY A 132 -24.55 6.55 12.95
C GLY A 132 -25.67 5.89 12.14
N ASP A 133 -26.89 6.43 12.27
CA ASP A 133 -28.10 5.90 11.62
C ASP A 133 -28.06 5.94 10.09
N HIS A 134 -27.19 6.77 9.51
CA HIS A 134 -26.95 6.91 8.06
C HIS A 134 -25.73 6.17 7.57
N TYR A 135 -25.14 5.32 8.40
CA TYR A 135 -23.98 4.54 7.98
C TYR A 135 -24.36 3.52 6.92
N GLU A 136 -23.67 3.59 5.79
CA GLU A 136 -23.73 2.62 4.70
C GLU A 136 -22.49 1.74 4.72
N ALA A 137 -22.68 0.43 4.84
CA ALA A 137 -21.58 -0.52 4.77
C ALA A 137 -20.93 -0.50 3.37
N PRO A 138 -19.61 -0.76 3.24
CA PRO A 138 -18.97 -0.85 1.94
C PRO A 138 -19.47 -2.08 1.18
N ASP A 139 -19.73 -1.93 -0.12
CA ASP A 139 -20.04 -3.05 -1.01
C ASP A 139 -18.79 -3.49 -1.80
N VAL A 140 -17.83 -4.07 -1.08
CA VAL A 140 -16.61 -4.62 -1.68
C VAL A 140 -16.94 -5.71 -2.71
N ARG A 141 -18.05 -6.45 -2.50
CA ARG A 141 -18.47 -7.49 -3.44
C ARG A 141 -18.85 -6.91 -4.80
N ALA A 142 -19.54 -5.78 -4.83
CA ALA A 142 -19.86 -5.08 -6.08
C ALA A 142 -18.60 -4.57 -6.77
N VAL A 143 -17.65 -4.02 -6.01
CA VAL A 143 -16.34 -3.57 -6.55
C VAL A 143 -15.61 -4.73 -7.22
N LEU A 144 -15.44 -5.87 -6.54
CA LEU A 144 -14.74 -7.03 -7.09
C LEU A 144 -15.45 -7.59 -8.34
N ARG A 145 -16.78 -7.60 -8.36
CA ARG A 145 -17.53 -7.99 -9.58
C ARG A 145 -17.25 -7.03 -10.74
N GLY A 146 -17.15 -5.72 -10.46
CA GLY A 146 -16.74 -4.73 -11.46
C GLY A 146 -15.35 -5.00 -12.03
N GLN A 147 -14.46 -5.57 -11.24
CA GLN A 147 -13.11 -5.99 -11.64
C GLN A 147 -13.06 -7.36 -12.35
N GLY A 148 -14.20 -8.00 -12.53
CA GLY A 148 -14.30 -9.29 -13.21
C GLY A 148 -14.30 -10.52 -12.31
N TRP A 149 -14.51 -10.36 -10.99
CA TRP A 149 -14.62 -11.49 -10.08
C TRP A 149 -15.91 -12.27 -10.30
N ASP A 150 -15.78 -13.57 -10.47
CA ASP A 150 -16.91 -14.51 -10.45
C ASP A 150 -16.93 -15.30 -9.13
N PRO A 151 -17.90 -15.04 -8.23
CA PRO A 151 -18.01 -15.76 -6.97
C PRO A 151 -18.38 -17.24 -7.10
N ALA A 152 -18.71 -17.72 -8.30
CA ALA A 152 -18.99 -19.13 -8.55
C ALA A 152 -17.70 -19.95 -8.81
N GLU A 153 -16.59 -19.25 -9.07
CA GLU A 153 -15.27 -19.87 -9.30
C GLU A 153 -14.38 -19.85 -8.03
N ASP A 154 -14.92 -19.44 -6.89
CA ASP A 154 -14.19 -19.23 -5.62
C ASP A 154 -14.25 -20.48 -4.70
#